data_ff7f11132f575b72c61ae44a6b0429c6
#
_entry.id   ff7f11132f575b72c61ae44a6b0429c6
#
_cell.length_a   1.000
_cell.length_b   1.000
_cell.length_c   1.000
_cell.angle_alpha   90.00
_cell.angle_beta   90.00
_cell.angle_gamma   90.00
#
_symmetry.space_group_name_H-M   'P 1'
#
loop_
_entity.id
_entity.type
_entity.pdbx_description
1 polymer ?
#
loop_
_entity_poly.entity_id
_entity_poly.type
_entity_poly.pdbx_seq_one_letter_code
_entity_poly.pdbx_strand_id
1 'polypeptide(L)'
;SLLDALVSTPTERVQLMRPFFEPTEEEKELGRKEPTKAHRAIARLVKEGYIRVILTTNFDRLLERALEAEGITPQVISHEGAIAQATPLVHSDRPTLVKINGDYIDCKFRNTSEELDEYPEEMTRYLQRIFEDYGLVICGWSANCDKGLIEIIKNSPHPRYSSFLASVGNPGDNLTELSKTRDGEILLIKGADELFSELCEQVMALKAYAISANMNQEMRIARLKKYLSGEQYRIEFTDTIEKWRTEAYEQIAAVANYNFSLTQESFR
;
A
#
# COMPACT_ATOMS: atom_id res chain seq x y z
N SER A 1 29.30 -14.53 1.45
CA SER A 1 28.72 -13.95 0.22
C SER A 1 29.78 -13.20 -0.59
N LEU A 2 29.47 -12.84 -1.83
CA LEU A 2 30.40 -12.05 -2.67
C LEU A 2 30.71 -10.69 -2.03
N LEU A 3 29.76 -10.12 -1.30
CA LEU A 3 29.91 -8.90 -0.52
C LEU A 3 30.90 -9.08 0.65
N ASP A 4 30.87 -10.21 1.35
CA ASP A 4 31.80 -10.49 2.45
C ASP A 4 33.24 -10.66 1.98
N ALA A 5 33.43 -11.06 0.71
CA ALA A 5 34.76 -11.15 0.10
C ALA A 5 35.32 -9.81 -0.37
N LEU A 6 34.44 -8.82 -0.64
CA LEU A 6 34.84 -7.50 -1.15
C LEU A 6 35.04 -6.45 -0.07
N VAL A 7 34.40 -6.57 1.09
CA VAL A 7 34.42 -5.56 2.15
C VAL A 7 34.48 -6.19 3.54
N SER A 8 35.31 -5.63 4.40
CA SER A 8 35.59 -6.19 5.73
C SER A 8 34.77 -5.55 6.84
N THR A 9 34.21 -4.36 6.61
CA THR A 9 33.50 -3.61 7.65
C THR A 9 32.07 -3.28 7.25
N PRO A 10 31.14 -3.16 8.22
CA PRO A 10 29.76 -2.72 7.94
C PRO A 10 29.69 -1.38 7.20
N THR A 11 30.54 -0.43 7.55
CA THR A 11 30.59 0.90 6.91
C THR A 11 30.98 0.83 5.43
N GLU A 12 31.99 0.01 5.10
CA GLU A 12 32.40 -0.20 3.70
C GLU A 12 31.27 -0.88 2.91
N ARG A 13 30.53 -1.79 3.54
CA ARG A 13 29.39 -2.46 2.92
C ARG A 13 28.27 -1.47 2.57
N VAL A 14 27.94 -0.54 3.48
CA VAL A 14 26.98 0.55 3.18
C VAL A 14 27.47 1.40 2.03
N GLN A 15 28.75 1.82 2.05
CA GLN A 15 29.31 2.66 0.98
C GLN A 15 29.28 1.96 -0.39
N LEU A 16 29.53 0.65 -0.43
CA LEU A 16 29.46 -0.12 -1.67
C LEU A 16 28.02 -0.23 -2.20
N MET A 17 27.04 -0.39 -1.30
CA MET A 17 25.63 -0.58 -1.67
C MET A 17 24.92 0.74 -2.00
N ARG A 18 25.35 1.83 -1.41
CA ARG A 18 24.72 3.16 -1.54
C ARG A 18 24.45 3.58 -2.98
N PRO A 19 25.41 3.46 -3.94
CA PRO A 19 25.17 3.84 -5.34
C PRO A 19 24.08 3.05 -6.04
N PHE A 20 23.71 1.88 -5.56
CA PHE A 20 22.63 1.07 -6.14
C PHE A 20 21.25 1.55 -5.71
N PHE A 21 21.11 2.17 -4.53
CA PHE A 21 19.84 2.55 -3.94
C PHE A 21 19.60 4.05 -3.87
N GLU A 22 20.67 4.85 -3.76
CA GLU A 22 20.56 6.31 -3.75
C GLU A 22 20.77 6.88 -5.16
N PRO A 23 19.90 7.81 -5.61
CA PRO A 23 20.07 8.45 -6.91
C PRO A 23 21.21 9.47 -6.88
N THR A 24 22.00 9.54 -7.95
CA THR A 24 22.85 10.69 -8.26
C THR A 24 21.97 11.88 -8.69
N GLU A 25 22.53 13.09 -8.77
CA GLU A 25 21.77 14.25 -9.26
C GLU A 25 21.26 14.05 -10.69
N GLU A 26 22.05 13.46 -11.57
CA GLU A 26 21.64 13.11 -12.94
C GLU A 26 20.50 12.07 -12.96
N GLU A 27 20.55 11.08 -12.06
CA GLU A 27 19.50 10.06 -11.94
C GLU A 27 18.20 10.63 -11.38
N LYS A 28 18.28 11.62 -10.47
CA LYS A 28 17.10 12.37 -9.97
C LYS A 28 16.41 13.15 -11.10
N GLU A 29 17.19 13.85 -11.92
CA GLU A 29 16.66 14.59 -13.07
C GLU A 29 15.97 13.65 -14.08
N LEU A 30 16.48 12.43 -14.22
CA LEU A 30 15.89 11.39 -15.05
C LEU A 30 14.76 10.59 -14.37
N GLY A 31 14.42 10.90 -13.10
CA GLY A 31 13.42 10.19 -12.32
C GLY A 31 13.79 8.73 -11.99
N ARG A 32 15.09 8.40 -12.00
CA ARG A 32 15.57 7.07 -11.64
C ARG A 32 15.74 6.95 -10.13
N LYS A 33 15.54 5.74 -9.59
CA LYS A 33 15.63 5.45 -8.14
C LYS A 33 14.75 6.41 -7.29
N GLU A 34 13.64 6.85 -7.87
CA GLU A 34 12.62 7.67 -7.23
C GLU A 34 11.34 6.84 -7.00
N PRO A 35 10.52 7.20 -6.00
CA PRO A 35 9.25 6.53 -5.79
C PRO A 35 8.39 6.53 -7.04
N THR A 36 7.95 5.36 -7.49
CA THR A 36 7.08 5.19 -8.66
C THR A 36 5.64 5.61 -8.34
N LYS A 37 4.74 5.52 -9.33
CA LYS A 37 3.31 5.77 -9.12
C LYS A 37 2.73 4.81 -8.07
N ALA A 38 3.14 3.53 -8.07
CA ALA A 38 2.71 2.56 -7.08
C ALA A 38 3.09 2.99 -5.65
N HIS A 39 4.34 3.39 -5.42
CA HIS A 39 4.80 3.84 -4.10
C HIS A 39 3.98 5.03 -3.59
N ARG A 40 3.71 6.03 -4.46
CA ARG A 40 2.90 7.20 -4.11
C ARG A 40 1.44 6.85 -3.85
N ALA A 41 0.85 5.96 -4.65
CA ALA A 41 -0.53 5.48 -4.44
C ALA A 41 -0.66 4.71 -3.12
N ILE A 42 0.31 3.82 -2.82
CA ILE A 42 0.38 3.11 -1.53
C ILE A 42 0.47 4.12 -0.37
N ALA A 43 1.38 5.10 -0.46
CA ALA A 43 1.53 6.12 0.59
C ALA A 43 0.22 6.90 0.83
N ARG A 44 -0.52 7.22 -0.23
CA ARG A 44 -1.83 7.85 -0.11
C ARG A 44 -2.87 6.95 0.53
N LEU A 45 -2.92 5.66 0.18
CA LEU A 45 -3.79 4.69 0.83
C LEU A 45 -3.45 4.51 2.32
N VAL A 46 -2.17 4.59 2.68
CA VAL A 46 -1.72 4.61 4.08
C VAL A 46 -2.22 5.85 4.80
N LYS A 47 -2.07 7.03 4.20
CA LYS A 47 -2.55 8.31 4.76
C LYS A 47 -4.04 8.30 5.07
N GLU A 48 -4.80 7.65 4.21
CA GLU A 48 -6.25 7.53 4.35
C GLU A 48 -6.67 6.37 5.27
N GLY A 49 -5.71 5.61 5.81
CA GLY A 49 -5.94 4.55 6.80
C GLY A 49 -6.36 3.19 6.22
N TYR A 50 -6.31 3.01 4.90
CA TYR A 50 -6.65 1.74 4.25
C TYR A 50 -5.52 0.72 4.34
N ILE A 51 -4.26 1.17 4.34
CA ILE A 51 -3.08 0.33 4.54
C ILE A 51 -2.42 0.74 5.86
N ARG A 52 -2.25 -0.20 6.77
CA ARG A 52 -1.61 0.02 8.08
C ARG A 52 -0.26 -0.65 8.21
N VAL A 53 -0.06 -1.75 7.47
CA VAL A 53 1.16 -2.52 7.49
C VAL A 53 1.64 -2.74 6.06
N ILE A 54 2.91 -2.47 5.80
CA ILE A 54 3.57 -2.76 4.53
C ILE A 54 4.69 -3.74 4.83
N LEU A 55 4.73 -4.84 4.07
CA LEU A 55 5.83 -5.79 4.07
C LEU A 55 6.60 -5.63 2.77
N THR A 56 7.91 -5.51 2.83
CA THR A 56 8.76 -5.44 1.64
C THR A 56 9.97 -6.35 1.76
N THR A 57 10.31 -7.01 0.67
CA THR A 57 11.55 -7.76 0.51
C THR A 57 12.68 -6.91 -0.05
N ASN A 58 12.37 -5.66 -0.44
CA ASN A 58 13.34 -4.73 -1.02
C ASN A 58 14.21 -4.07 0.06
N PHE A 59 15.46 -3.81 -0.29
CA PHE A 59 16.43 -3.14 0.59
C PHE A 59 16.41 -1.62 0.47
N ASP A 60 15.81 -1.09 -0.63
CA ASP A 60 15.74 0.34 -0.91
C ASP A 60 14.82 1.10 0.08
N ARG A 61 14.76 2.43 -0.07
CA ARG A 61 13.95 3.30 0.77
C ARG A 61 12.88 4.08 -0.01
N LEU A 62 12.41 3.52 -1.11
CA LEU A 62 11.41 4.18 -1.96
C LEU A 62 10.06 4.30 -1.27
N LEU A 63 9.66 3.31 -0.47
CA LEU A 63 8.44 3.36 0.34
C LEU A 63 8.53 4.40 1.45
N GLU A 64 9.64 4.46 2.19
CA GLU A 64 9.85 5.47 3.22
C GLU A 64 9.78 6.88 2.63
N ARG A 65 10.45 7.12 1.50
CA ARG A 65 10.44 8.42 0.81
C ARG A 65 9.05 8.80 0.30
N ALA A 66 8.28 7.83 -0.20
CA ALA A 66 6.90 8.06 -0.61
C ALA A 66 5.99 8.41 0.58
N LEU A 67 6.15 7.73 1.71
CA LEU A 67 5.42 8.01 2.95
C LEU A 67 5.80 9.38 3.52
N GLU A 68 7.08 9.70 3.57
CA GLU A 68 7.58 11.00 4.03
C GLU A 68 7.04 12.16 3.17
N ALA A 69 6.95 11.98 1.86
CA ALA A 69 6.35 12.96 0.95
C ALA A 69 4.86 13.22 1.24
N GLU A 70 4.14 12.25 1.80
CA GLU A 70 2.75 12.40 2.29
C GLU A 70 2.67 12.88 3.75
N GLY A 71 3.81 13.21 4.38
CA GLY A 71 3.90 13.65 5.77
C GLY A 71 3.76 12.54 6.80
N ILE A 72 4.05 11.29 6.42
CA ILE A 72 3.91 10.11 7.26
C ILE A 72 5.30 9.61 7.67
N THR A 73 5.50 9.44 8.97
CA THR A 73 6.70 8.78 9.51
C THR A 73 6.32 7.37 9.95
N PRO A 74 6.68 6.32 9.19
CA PRO A 74 6.35 4.95 9.54
C PRO A 74 7.20 4.45 10.70
N GLN A 75 6.69 3.44 11.43
CA GLN A 75 7.51 2.58 12.26
C GLN A 75 8.23 1.58 11.35
N VAL A 76 9.55 1.65 11.25
CA VAL A 76 10.35 0.75 10.39
C VAL A 76 10.91 -0.40 11.21
N ILE A 77 10.70 -1.63 10.75
CA ILE A 77 11.23 -2.86 11.33
C ILE A 77 12.08 -3.56 10.27
N SER A 78 13.40 -3.50 10.43
CA SER A 78 14.37 -4.07 9.49
C SER A 78 15.12 -5.29 10.04
N HIS A 79 14.99 -5.59 11.35
CA HIS A 79 15.62 -6.72 12.02
C HIS A 79 14.85 -7.10 13.30
N GLU A 80 15.13 -8.28 13.85
CA GLU A 80 14.45 -8.80 15.05
C GLU A 80 14.54 -7.89 16.28
N GLY A 81 15.68 -7.27 16.50
CA GLY A 81 15.87 -6.32 17.62
C GLY A 81 14.96 -5.09 17.52
N ALA A 82 14.51 -4.71 16.32
CA ALA A 82 13.56 -3.63 16.15
C ALA A 82 12.13 -4.05 16.56
N ILE A 83 11.78 -5.34 16.46
CA ILE A 83 10.47 -5.86 16.88
C ILE A 83 10.24 -5.64 18.37
N ALA A 84 11.26 -5.93 19.19
CA ALA A 84 11.19 -5.77 20.64
C ALA A 84 10.99 -4.31 21.09
N GLN A 85 11.43 -3.35 20.27
CA GLN A 85 11.31 -1.91 20.54
C GLN A 85 10.09 -1.28 19.86
N ALA A 86 9.42 -2.03 18.98
CA ALA A 86 8.29 -1.54 18.21
C ALA A 86 7.04 -1.41 19.07
N THR A 87 6.25 -0.38 18.80
CA THR A 87 4.89 -0.28 19.33
C THR A 87 4.05 -1.43 18.75
N PRO A 88 3.32 -2.19 19.57
CA PRO A 88 2.45 -3.23 19.07
C PRO A 88 1.48 -2.72 18.00
N LEU A 89 1.24 -3.51 16.94
CA LEU A 89 0.43 -3.09 15.78
C LEU A 89 -0.96 -2.57 16.16
N VAL A 90 -1.60 -3.18 17.17
CA VAL A 90 -2.94 -2.78 17.65
C VAL A 90 -2.97 -1.44 18.38
N HIS A 91 -1.81 -0.96 18.86
CA HIS A 91 -1.67 0.30 19.60
C HIS A 91 -0.90 1.37 18.83
N SER A 92 -0.43 1.05 17.61
CA SER A 92 0.33 1.98 16.81
C SER A 92 -0.58 2.92 16.04
N ASP A 93 -0.45 4.22 16.25
CA ASP A 93 -1.08 5.26 15.44
C ASP A 93 -0.33 5.50 14.13
N ARG A 94 0.91 4.99 14.02
CA ARG A 94 1.75 5.09 12.83
C ARG A 94 1.68 3.82 12.01
N PRO A 95 1.72 3.91 10.67
CA PRO A 95 1.85 2.73 9.84
C PRO A 95 3.18 2.03 10.11
N THR A 96 3.17 0.71 9.95
CA THR A 96 4.37 -0.11 10.15
C THR A 96 4.90 -0.58 8.80
N LEU A 97 6.17 -0.31 8.54
CA LEU A 97 6.92 -0.81 7.38
C LEU A 97 7.90 -1.89 7.84
N VAL A 98 7.68 -3.12 7.42
CA VAL A 98 8.55 -4.26 7.74
C VAL A 98 9.42 -4.57 6.53
N LYS A 99 10.72 -4.40 6.66
CA LYS A 99 11.73 -4.76 5.67
C LYS A 99 12.23 -6.17 5.99
N ILE A 100 11.55 -7.17 5.43
CA ILE A 100 11.70 -8.57 5.82
C ILE A 100 13.14 -9.05 5.62
N ASN A 101 13.78 -8.61 4.54
CA ASN A 101 15.15 -8.98 4.21
C ASN A 101 16.19 -7.95 4.69
N GLY A 102 15.77 -6.95 5.47
CA GLY A 102 16.63 -5.93 6.03
C GLY A 102 16.68 -4.62 5.24
N ASP A 103 17.50 -3.67 5.71
CA ASP A 103 17.74 -2.38 5.08
C ASP A 103 19.22 -2.26 4.69
N TYR A 104 19.53 -1.66 3.54
CA TYR A 104 20.91 -1.50 3.09
C TYR A 104 21.74 -0.61 4.03
N ILE A 105 21.10 0.28 4.80
CA ILE A 105 21.77 1.16 5.77
C ILE A 105 22.24 0.37 6.99
N ASP A 106 21.42 -0.59 7.45
CA ASP A 106 21.72 -1.37 8.67
C ASP A 106 22.78 -2.45 8.43
N CYS A 107 23.17 -2.70 7.18
CA CYS A 107 24.09 -3.77 6.78
C CYS A 107 23.71 -5.18 7.24
N LYS A 108 22.49 -5.34 7.73
CA LYS A 108 21.89 -6.60 8.15
C LYS A 108 20.82 -6.96 7.14
N PHE A 109 21.22 -7.36 5.95
CA PHE A 109 20.28 -7.78 4.92
C PHE A 109 20.56 -9.23 4.52
N ARG A 110 19.47 -9.92 4.21
CA ARG A 110 19.44 -11.31 3.80
C ARG A 110 19.37 -11.36 2.29
N ASN A 111 20.39 -11.93 1.65
CA ASN A 111 20.48 -12.00 0.20
C ASN A 111 21.00 -13.34 -0.34
N THR A 112 21.31 -14.30 0.53
CA THR A 112 21.71 -15.63 0.12
C THR A 112 20.53 -16.59 0.27
N SER A 113 20.51 -17.66 -0.54
CA SER A 113 19.43 -18.66 -0.47
C SER A 113 19.33 -19.29 0.92
N GLU A 114 20.46 -19.54 1.59
CA GLU A 114 20.51 -20.08 2.95
C GLU A 114 19.89 -19.11 3.98
N GLU A 115 20.12 -17.81 3.83
CA GLU A 115 19.55 -16.78 4.71
C GLU A 115 18.05 -16.58 4.49
N LEU A 116 17.53 -16.87 3.29
CA LEU A 116 16.12 -16.77 2.93
C LEU A 116 15.34 -18.06 3.20
N ASP A 117 16.01 -19.16 3.50
CA ASP A 117 15.36 -20.43 3.80
C ASP A 117 14.74 -20.45 5.22
N GLU A 118 15.32 -19.68 6.17
CA GLU A 118 14.81 -19.62 7.57
C GLU A 118 14.86 -18.18 8.11
N TYR A 119 13.81 -17.77 8.81
CA TYR A 119 13.74 -16.50 9.52
C TYR A 119 13.88 -16.70 11.04
N PRO A 120 14.42 -15.72 11.80
CA PRO A 120 14.44 -15.79 13.25
C PRO A 120 13.03 -15.98 13.82
N GLU A 121 12.94 -16.69 14.92
CA GLU A 121 11.66 -17.06 15.53
C GLU A 121 10.80 -15.84 15.87
N GLU A 122 11.40 -14.74 16.33
CA GLU A 122 10.69 -13.50 16.62
C GLU A 122 10.09 -12.88 15.37
N MET A 123 10.84 -12.83 14.26
CA MET A 123 10.36 -12.33 12.98
C MET A 123 9.24 -13.24 12.45
N THR A 124 9.42 -14.56 12.52
CA THR A 124 8.42 -15.54 12.10
C THR A 124 7.10 -15.33 12.85
N ARG A 125 7.13 -15.23 14.18
CA ARG A 125 5.94 -14.98 15.01
C ARG A 125 5.30 -13.61 14.70
N TYR A 126 6.11 -12.60 14.44
CA TYR A 126 5.62 -11.29 14.10
C TYR A 126 4.89 -11.26 12.76
N LEU A 127 5.47 -11.91 11.73
CA LEU A 127 4.86 -12.05 10.41
C LEU A 127 3.58 -12.88 10.45
N GLN A 128 3.57 -14.02 11.19
CA GLN A 128 2.38 -14.84 11.35
C GLN A 128 1.20 -14.04 11.94
N ARG A 129 1.46 -13.21 12.95
CA ARG A 129 0.43 -12.32 13.52
C ARG A 129 -0.10 -11.31 12.47
N ILE A 130 0.78 -10.75 11.64
CA ILE A 130 0.34 -9.85 10.57
C ILE A 130 -0.55 -10.61 9.58
N PHE A 131 -0.15 -11.81 9.17
CA PHE A 131 -0.92 -12.62 8.22
C PHE A 131 -2.24 -13.16 8.79
N GLU A 132 -2.39 -13.21 10.11
CA GLU A 132 -3.64 -13.55 10.79
C GLU A 132 -4.58 -12.34 10.90
N ASP A 133 -4.04 -11.16 11.27
CA ASP A 133 -4.85 -10.01 11.67
C ASP A 133 -5.21 -9.08 10.49
N TYR A 134 -4.55 -9.22 9.33
CA TYR A 134 -4.74 -8.33 8.18
C TYR A 134 -5.08 -9.10 6.90
N GLY A 135 -5.86 -8.46 6.03
CA GLY A 135 -5.98 -8.87 4.62
C GLY A 135 -4.64 -8.68 3.90
N LEU A 136 -4.36 -9.52 2.92
CA LEU A 136 -3.06 -9.55 2.25
C LEU A 136 -3.20 -9.17 0.77
N VAL A 137 -2.39 -8.20 0.33
CA VAL A 137 -2.20 -7.92 -1.09
C VAL A 137 -0.74 -8.14 -1.42
N ILE A 138 -0.43 -9.17 -2.21
CA ILE A 138 0.92 -9.46 -2.69
C ILE A 138 1.07 -8.85 -4.09
N CYS A 139 2.12 -8.06 -4.30
CA CYS A 139 2.45 -7.49 -5.60
C CYS A 139 3.96 -7.37 -5.79
N GLY A 140 4.46 -7.74 -6.97
CA GLY A 140 5.89 -7.64 -7.30
C GLY A 140 6.79 -8.69 -6.66
N TRP A 141 6.23 -9.71 -5.98
CA TRP A 141 6.97 -10.82 -5.39
C TRP A 141 6.63 -12.12 -6.10
N SER A 142 7.64 -12.80 -6.64
CA SER A 142 7.45 -14.03 -7.44
C SER A 142 7.28 -15.30 -6.61
N ALA A 143 7.59 -15.25 -5.32
CA ALA A 143 7.65 -16.42 -4.43
C ALA A 143 8.60 -17.54 -4.88
N ASN A 144 9.63 -17.23 -5.70
CA ASN A 144 10.51 -18.27 -6.24
C ASN A 144 11.76 -18.52 -5.38
N CYS A 145 12.26 -17.48 -4.68
CA CYS A 145 13.57 -17.54 -4.02
C CYS A 145 13.48 -17.46 -2.49
N ASP A 146 12.31 -17.23 -1.92
CA ASP A 146 12.11 -16.92 -0.52
C ASP A 146 11.27 -18.01 0.15
N LYS A 147 11.89 -19.17 0.35
CA LYS A 147 11.21 -20.36 0.91
C LYS A 147 10.73 -20.11 2.33
N GLY A 148 11.55 -19.44 3.16
CA GLY A 148 11.17 -19.13 4.52
C GLY A 148 9.90 -18.30 4.63
N LEU A 149 9.76 -17.24 3.78
CA LEU A 149 8.54 -16.43 3.76
C LEU A 149 7.34 -17.23 3.25
N ILE A 150 7.53 -18.07 2.23
CA ILE A 150 6.46 -18.95 1.73
C ILE A 150 5.95 -19.87 2.85
N GLU A 151 6.85 -20.51 3.59
CA GLU A 151 6.50 -21.38 4.70
C GLU A 151 5.81 -20.63 5.85
N ILE A 152 6.26 -19.43 6.17
CA ILE A 152 5.60 -18.57 7.17
C ILE A 152 4.16 -18.28 6.75
N ILE A 153 3.94 -17.90 5.48
CA ILE A 153 2.60 -17.61 4.96
C ILE A 153 1.72 -18.87 4.96
N LYS A 154 2.25 -20.01 4.54
CA LYS A 154 1.52 -21.30 4.52
C LYS A 154 1.13 -21.78 5.92
N ASN A 155 2.05 -21.63 6.88
CA ASN A 155 1.85 -22.09 8.26
C ASN A 155 1.18 -21.06 9.17
N SER A 156 0.83 -19.89 8.64
CA SER A 156 0.07 -18.89 9.38
C SER A 156 -1.38 -19.36 9.57
N PRO A 157 -2.02 -19.02 10.70
CA PRO A 157 -3.42 -19.34 10.93
C PRO A 157 -4.32 -18.92 9.78
N HIS A 158 -5.50 -19.54 9.67
CA HIS A 158 -6.45 -19.20 8.62
C HIS A 158 -6.74 -17.71 8.59
N PRO A 159 -6.67 -17.07 7.39
CA PRO A 159 -6.85 -15.64 7.25
C PRO A 159 -8.27 -15.24 7.66
N ARG A 160 -8.38 -14.21 8.46
CA ARG A 160 -9.67 -13.58 8.79
C ARG A 160 -10.20 -12.71 7.66
N TYR A 161 -9.31 -12.35 6.74
CA TYR A 161 -9.57 -11.41 5.65
C TYR A 161 -9.06 -12.00 4.33
N SER A 162 -9.64 -11.52 3.24
CA SER A 162 -9.29 -11.95 1.87
C SER A 162 -7.81 -11.70 1.55
N SER A 163 -7.25 -12.56 0.72
CA SER A 163 -5.90 -12.43 0.17
C SER A 163 -5.96 -12.24 -1.34
N PHE A 164 -5.19 -11.28 -1.87
CA PHE A 164 -5.09 -11.00 -3.29
C PHE A 164 -3.63 -11.10 -3.73
N LEU A 165 -3.36 -11.88 -4.77
CA LEU A 165 -2.02 -12.13 -5.27
C LEU A 165 -1.90 -11.61 -6.71
N ALA A 166 -1.24 -10.46 -6.87
CA ALA A 166 -1.08 -9.83 -8.18
C ALA A 166 0.10 -10.41 -8.94
N SER A 167 -0.14 -10.79 -10.20
CA SER A 167 0.88 -11.32 -11.10
C SER A 167 0.84 -10.63 -12.46
N VAL A 168 2.02 -10.34 -13.02
CA VAL A 168 2.18 -9.91 -14.39
C VAL A 168 2.37 -11.17 -15.24
N GLY A 169 1.38 -11.48 -16.07
CA GLY A 169 1.37 -12.70 -16.88
C GLY A 169 0.99 -13.95 -16.09
N ASN A 170 1.56 -15.09 -16.45
CA ASN A 170 1.22 -16.38 -15.83
C ASN A 170 1.79 -16.45 -14.40
N PRO A 171 0.98 -16.68 -13.35
CA PRO A 171 1.48 -16.84 -12.00
C PRO A 171 2.32 -18.12 -11.90
N GLY A 172 3.43 -18.05 -11.16
CA GLY A 172 4.24 -19.23 -10.88
C GLY A 172 3.53 -20.23 -9.98
N ASP A 173 4.05 -21.46 -9.91
CA ASP A 173 3.47 -22.57 -9.14
C ASP A 173 3.34 -22.20 -7.65
N ASN A 174 4.38 -21.59 -7.06
CA ASN A 174 4.37 -21.19 -5.66
C ASN A 174 3.28 -20.15 -5.35
N LEU A 175 3.10 -19.16 -6.23
CA LEU A 175 2.06 -18.15 -6.04
C LEU A 175 0.65 -18.76 -6.17
N THR A 176 0.50 -19.70 -7.11
CA THR A 176 -0.75 -20.46 -7.29
C THR A 176 -1.05 -21.35 -6.08
N GLU A 177 -0.04 -21.99 -5.50
CA GLU A 177 -0.19 -22.79 -4.30
C GLU A 177 -0.57 -21.92 -3.08
N LEU A 178 0.10 -20.77 -2.92
CA LEU A 178 -0.22 -19.81 -1.85
C LEU A 178 -1.65 -19.28 -1.96
N SER A 179 -2.15 -19.00 -3.18
CA SER A 179 -3.53 -18.56 -3.35
C SER A 179 -4.52 -19.61 -2.86
N LYS A 180 -4.28 -20.90 -3.15
CA LYS A 180 -5.12 -22.01 -2.67
C LYS A 180 -5.05 -22.16 -1.16
N THR A 181 -3.83 -22.09 -0.59
CA THR A 181 -3.63 -22.25 0.85
C THR A 181 -4.27 -21.13 1.67
N ARG A 182 -4.33 -19.92 1.11
CA ARG A 182 -4.85 -18.71 1.77
C ARG A 182 -6.28 -18.39 1.36
N ASP A 183 -6.96 -19.25 0.60
CA ASP A 183 -8.27 -18.95 -0.01
C ASP A 183 -8.27 -17.57 -0.69
N GLY A 184 -7.18 -17.33 -1.43
CA GLY A 184 -6.89 -16.03 -2.05
C GLY A 184 -7.18 -16.01 -3.54
N GLU A 185 -7.36 -14.82 -4.09
CA GLU A 185 -7.63 -14.59 -5.50
C GLU A 185 -6.37 -14.11 -6.23
N ILE A 186 -6.10 -14.67 -7.42
CA ILE A 186 -5.03 -14.22 -8.29
C ILE A 186 -5.53 -13.12 -9.20
N LEU A 187 -4.87 -11.96 -9.13
CA LEU A 187 -5.16 -10.80 -9.98
C LEU A 187 -4.12 -10.71 -11.09
N LEU A 188 -4.55 -10.82 -12.35
CA LEU A 188 -3.69 -10.56 -13.49
C LEU A 188 -3.61 -9.05 -13.72
N ILE A 189 -2.40 -8.51 -13.66
CA ILE A 189 -2.14 -7.08 -13.75
C ILE A 189 -1.12 -6.78 -14.86
N LYS A 190 -1.11 -5.56 -15.37
CA LYS A 190 -0.08 -5.09 -16.29
C LYS A 190 1.18 -4.62 -15.57
N GLY A 191 1.02 -4.13 -14.33
CA GLY A 191 2.11 -3.68 -13.49
C GLY A 191 1.62 -3.11 -12.17
N ALA A 192 2.54 -2.97 -11.20
CA ALA A 192 2.23 -2.43 -9.87
C ALA A 192 1.74 -0.97 -9.93
N ASP A 193 2.31 -0.16 -10.83
CA ASP A 193 1.95 1.26 -10.97
C ASP A 193 0.48 1.42 -11.39
N GLU A 194 0.00 0.60 -12.32
CA GLU A 194 -1.39 0.61 -12.77
C GLU A 194 -2.32 0.11 -11.65
N LEU A 195 -2.01 -1.06 -11.07
CA LEU A 195 -2.82 -1.65 -10.01
C LEU A 195 -3.05 -0.67 -8.85
N PHE A 196 -1.98 -0.13 -8.27
CA PHE A 196 -2.10 0.73 -7.10
C PHE A 196 -2.65 2.11 -7.42
N SER A 197 -2.40 2.65 -8.61
CA SER A 197 -3.01 3.92 -9.04
C SER A 197 -4.53 3.78 -9.19
N GLU A 198 -4.99 2.77 -9.91
CA GLU A 198 -6.42 2.50 -10.09
C GLU A 198 -7.11 2.18 -8.75
N LEU A 199 -6.50 1.33 -7.92
CA LEU A 199 -7.02 1.03 -6.59
C LEU A 199 -7.18 2.28 -5.74
N CYS A 200 -6.15 3.14 -5.72
CA CYS A 200 -6.19 4.39 -4.97
C CYS A 200 -7.32 5.31 -5.48
N GLU A 201 -7.43 5.50 -6.80
CA GLU A 201 -8.48 6.33 -7.41
C GLU A 201 -9.88 5.81 -7.08
N GLN A 202 -10.12 4.51 -7.22
CA GLN A 202 -11.42 3.90 -6.92
C GLN A 202 -11.77 4.01 -5.44
N VAL A 203 -10.83 3.75 -4.54
CA VAL A 203 -11.04 3.89 -3.09
C VAL A 203 -11.35 5.34 -2.72
N MET A 204 -10.65 6.32 -3.29
CA MET A 204 -10.93 7.73 -3.06
C MET A 204 -12.30 8.14 -3.60
N ALA A 205 -12.70 7.64 -4.77
CA ALA A 205 -14.02 7.88 -5.33
C ALA A 205 -15.14 7.29 -4.45
N LEU A 206 -14.98 6.05 -3.99
CA LEU A 206 -15.93 5.42 -3.05
C LEU A 206 -16.03 6.18 -1.73
N LYS A 207 -14.90 6.64 -1.17
CA LYS A 207 -14.88 7.46 0.03
C LYS A 207 -15.64 8.78 -0.18
N ALA A 208 -15.38 9.45 -1.28
CA ALA A 208 -16.07 10.68 -1.63
C ALA A 208 -17.59 10.47 -1.78
N TYR A 209 -17.99 9.37 -2.43
CA TYR A 209 -19.39 8.98 -2.57
C TYR A 209 -20.03 8.67 -1.20
N ALA A 210 -19.38 7.87 -0.37
CA ALA A 210 -19.87 7.54 0.97
C ALA A 210 -20.06 8.77 1.87
N ILE A 211 -19.13 9.72 1.80
CA ILE A 211 -19.25 11.01 2.51
C ILE A 211 -20.46 11.79 1.99
N SER A 212 -20.65 11.85 0.68
CA SER A 212 -21.77 12.55 0.06
C SER A 212 -23.12 11.88 0.38
N ALA A 213 -23.19 10.55 0.30
CA ALA A 213 -24.40 9.78 0.57
C ALA A 213 -24.83 9.81 2.05
N ASN A 214 -23.85 9.84 2.97
CA ASN A 214 -24.14 9.85 4.42
C ASN A 214 -24.40 11.25 4.99
N MET A 215 -24.20 12.32 4.22
CA MET A 215 -24.54 13.66 4.67
C MET A 215 -26.05 13.87 4.62
N ASN A 216 -26.71 13.74 5.77
CA ASN A 216 -28.12 14.12 5.89
C ASN A 216 -28.29 15.64 5.74
N GLN A 217 -29.52 16.09 5.58
CA GLN A 217 -29.86 17.51 5.39
C GLN A 217 -29.32 18.40 6.54
N GLU A 218 -29.38 17.91 7.77
CA GLU A 218 -28.90 18.63 8.96
C GLU A 218 -27.39 18.86 8.94
N MET A 219 -26.62 17.84 8.53
CA MET A 219 -25.17 17.94 8.37
C MET A 219 -24.80 18.93 7.25
N ARG A 220 -25.52 18.93 6.15
CA ARG A 220 -25.33 19.89 5.05
C ARG A 220 -25.59 21.32 5.53
N ILE A 221 -26.65 21.53 6.27
CA ILE A 221 -26.99 22.85 6.86
C ILE A 221 -25.93 23.28 7.89
N ALA A 222 -25.50 22.39 8.78
CA ALA A 222 -24.45 22.69 9.75
C ALA A 222 -23.13 23.08 9.08
N ARG A 223 -22.76 22.40 8.02
CA ARG A 223 -21.56 22.71 7.21
C ARG A 223 -21.66 24.07 6.53
N LEU A 224 -22.81 24.39 5.94
CA LEU A 224 -23.05 25.71 5.38
C LEU A 224 -22.99 26.82 6.43
N LYS A 225 -23.61 26.62 7.59
CA LYS A 225 -23.52 27.57 8.70
C LYS A 225 -22.09 27.83 9.14
N LYS A 226 -21.25 26.76 9.23
CA LYS A 226 -19.84 26.91 9.53
C LYS A 226 -19.12 27.75 8.49
N TYR A 227 -19.34 27.49 7.21
CA TYR A 227 -18.68 28.22 6.14
C TYR A 227 -19.11 29.69 6.04
N LEU A 228 -20.36 29.99 6.39
CA LEU A 228 -20.90 31.34 6.45
C LEU A 228 -20.47 32.12 7.70
N SER A 229 -19.84 31.46 8.68
CA SER A 229 -19.42 32.10 9.93
C SER A 229 -18.11 32.90 9.83
N GLY A 230 -17.36 32.82 8.73
CA GLY A 230 -16.12 33.56 8.56
C GLY A 230 -15.57 33.55 7.14
N GLU A 231 -14.92 34.65 6.75
CA GLU A 231 -14.33 34.82 5.40
C GLU A 231 -13.23 33.79 5.09
N GLN A 232 -12.58 33.22 6.10
CA GLN A 232 -11.56 32.19 5.94
C GLN A 232 -12.05 30.92 5.26
N TYR A 233 -13.36 30.68 5.25
CA TYR A 233 -13.97 29.48 4.64
C TYR A 233 -14.54 29.74 3.24
N ARG A 234 -14.23 30.88 2.63
CA ARG A 234 -14.82 31.28 1.35
C ARG A 234 -14.51 30.33 0.21
N ILE A 235 -13.29 29.79 0.17
CA ILE A 235 -12.85 28.84 -0.86
C ILE A 235 -13.61 27.53 -0.66
N GLU A 236 -13.58 26.94 0.54
CA GLU A 236 -14.26 25.68 0.85
C GLU A 236 -15.77 25.76 0.65
N PHE A 237 -16.34 26.92 0.90
CA PHE A 237 -17.76 27.20 0.63
C PHE A 237 -18.05 27.11 -0.87
N THR A 238 -17.26 27.81 -1.69
CA THR A 238 -17.44 27.84 -3.13
C THR A 238 -17.28 26.44 -3.72
N ASP A 239 -16.20 25.73 -3.37
CA ASP A 239 -15.93 24.37 -3.82
C ASP A 239 -17.06 23.39 -3.42
N THR A 240 -17.59 23.54 -2.21
CA THR A 240 -18.69 22.71 -1.72
C THR A 240 -19.97 22.94 -2.52
N ILE A 241 -20.31 24.19 -2.81
CA ILE A 241 -21.51 24.53 -3.60
C ILE A 241 -21.36 24.05 -5.04
N GLU A 242 -20.20 24.23 -5.64
CA GLU A 242 -19.96 23.73 -7.01
C GLU A 242 -20.04 22.21 -7.09
N LYS A 243 -19.49 21.50 -6.10
CA LYS A 243 -19.61 20.06 -6.01
C LYS A 243 -21.07 19.62 -5.89
N TRP A 244 -21.85 20.22 -4.99
CA TRP A 244 -23.25 19.86 -4.83
C TRP A 244 -24.09 20.17 -6.06
N ARG A 245 -23.76 21.24 -6.77
CA ARG A 245 -24.38 21.58 -8.05
C ARG A 245 -24.13 20.46 -9.07
N THR A 246 -22.88 20.03 -9.22
CA THR A 246 -22.51 18.96 -10.16
C THR A 246 -23.21 17.64 -9.81
N GLU A 247 -23.19 17.25 -8.53
CA GLU A 247 -23.90 16.05 -8.04
C GLU A 247 -25.40 16.09 -8.37
N ALA A 248 -26.04 17.26 -8.18
CA ALA A 248 -27.45 17.43 -8.49
C ALA A 248 -27.74 17.31 -10.00
N TYR A 249 -26.88 17.87 -10.85
CA TYR A 249 -26.99 17.72 -12.31
C TYR A 249 -26.84 16.26 -12.74
N GLU A 250 -25.87 15.54 -12.20
CA GLU A 250 -25.66 14.12 -12.51
C GLU A 250 -26.86 13.26 -12.09
N GLN A 251 -27.43 13.51 -10.92
CA GLN A 251 -28.64 12.82 -10.46
C GLN A 251 -29.84 13.10 -11.35
N ILE A 252 -30.05 14.35 -11.74
CA ILE A 252 -31.15 14.72 -12.66
C ILE A 252 -30.96 14.08 -14.04
N ALA A 253 -29.71 14.09 -14.57
CA ALA A 253 -29.38 13.48 -15.84
C ALA A 253 -29.60 11.95 -15.82
N ALA A 254 -29.23 11.29 -14.71
CA ALA A 254 -29.48 9.85 -14.53
C ALA A 254 -30.96 9.50 -14.53
N VAL A 255 -31.81 10.29 -13.84
CA VAL A 255 -33.27 10.11 -13.83
C VAL A 255 -33.87 10.40 -15.20
N ALA A 256 -33.42 11.43 -15.89
CA ALA A 256 -33.90 11.77 -17.24
C ALA A 256 -33.58 10.65 -18.24
N ASN A 257 -32.37 10.10 -18.20
CA ASN A 257 -31.95 8.98 -19.05
C ASN A 257 -32.74 7.69 -18.75
N TYR A 258 -33.04 7.42 -17.49
CA TYR A 258 -33.85 6.27 -17.08
C TYR A 258 -35.28 6.38 -17.61
N ASN A 259 -35.90 7.55 -17.49
CA ASN A 259 -37.25 7.78 -18.02
C ASN A 259 -37.33 7.71 -19.56
N PHE A 260 -36.23 8.12 -20.25
CA PHE A 260 -36.16 8.01 -21.71
C PHE A 260 -36.05 6.56 -22.18
N SER A 261 -35.33 5.69 -21.46
CA SER A 261 -35.21 4.27 -21.77
C SER A 261 -36.54 3.52 -21.55
N LEU A 262 -37.29 3.84 -20.51
CA LEU A 262 -38.59 3.26 -20.23
C LEU A 262 -39.65 3.61 -21.29
N THR A 263 -39.61 4.82 -21.85
CA THR A 263 -40.54 5.23 -22.93
C THR A 263 -40.24 4.54 -24.26
N GLN A 264 -39.00 4.13 -24.53
CA GLN A 264 -38.66 3.35 -25.73
C GLN A 264 -39.06 1.87 -25.64
N GLU A 265 -39.01 1.25 -24.46
CA GLU A 265 -39.46 -0.15 -24.27
C GLU A 265 -40.98 -0.33 -24.28
N SER A 266 -41.74 0.71 -23.93
CA SER A 266 -43.20 0.67 -23.97
C SER A 266 -43.81 0.86 -25.38
N PHE A 267 -42.98 1.09 -26.38
CA PHE A 267 -43.40 1.24 -27.80
C PHE A 267 -42.92 0.09 -28.70
N ARG A 268 -42.44 -1.01 -28.15
CA ARG A 268 -42.17 -2.26 -28.85
C ARG A 268 -43.09 -3.36 -28.30
#